data_ab2d05db450d7ccf8ca7e68204234eed
#
_entry.id   ab2d05db450d7ccf8ca7e68204234eed
#
_cell.length_a   1.000
_cell.length_b   1.000
_cell.length_c   1.000
_cell.angle_alpha   90.00
_cell.angle_beta   90.00
_cell.angle_gamma   90.00
#
_symmetry.space_group_name_H-M   'P 1'
#
loop_
_entity.id
_entity.type
_entity.pdbx_description
1 polymer ?
#
loop_
_entity_poly.entity_id
_entity_poly.type
_entity_poly.pdbx_seq_one_letter_code
_entity_poly.pdbx_strand_id
1 'polypeptide(L)'
;GEVIQPDKLNRYLMMGELSLDGSLQPIKGALPIAIKARELGFEGIIVPRQNALEAAVVNQIQVYGVENIKEVIEFFNGKQELTPTIVNTREEFYAQQSSFDLDFADVKGQENVKRALEVAAAGGHNIILIGAPGSGKSMLAKRLPSILPPLSLGESLETTKIHSVAGRLQNNTGLISKRPFRDPHHTISTVAMTGGGSYPQPGEISLAHN
;
A
#
# COMPACT_ATOMS: atom_id res chain seq x y z
N GLY A 1 -37.39 -1.92 5.18
CA GLY A 1 -38.00 -2.89 4.27
C GLY A 1 -36.94 -3.86 3.75
N GLU A 2 -37.30 -5.10 3.51
CA GLU A 2 -36.43 -6.14 2.97
C GLU A 2 -36.04 -5.80 1.53
N VAL A 3 -34.81 -5.33 1.35
CA VAL A 3 -34.29 -4.90 0.05
C VAL A 3 -33.40 -5.98 -0.57
N ILE A 4 -32.86 -6.92 0.22
CA ILE A 4 -31.88 -7.94 -0.19
C ILE A 4 -32.33 -9.33 0.28
N GLN A 5 -32.12 -10.37 -0.54
CA GLN A 5 -32.31 -11.75 -0.14
C GLN A 5 -31.20 -12.20 0.81
N PRO A 6 -31.52 -12.72 2.01
CA PRO A 6 -30.53 -12.95 3.07
C PRO A 6 -29.57 -14.12 2.83
N ASP A 7 -29.90 -15.09 2.00
CA ASP A 7 -29.20 -16.37 1.89
C ASP A 7 -27.74 -16.26 1.40
N LYS A 8 -27.42 -15.21 0.63
CA LYS A 8 -26.06 -14.98 0.12
C LYS A 8 -25.25 -14.00 0.99
N LEU A 9 -25.90 -13.18 1.83
CA LEU A 9 -25.26 -12.11 2.57
C LEU A 9 -24.12 -12.59 3.49
N ASN A 10 -24.34 -13.71 4.18
CA ASN A 10 -23.38 -14.24 5.16
C ASN A 10 -22.11 -14.83 4.53
N ARG A 11 -22.07 -14.98 3.21
CA ARG A 11 -20.93 -15.52 2.46
C ARG A 11 -19.94 -14.43 2.02
N TYR A 12 -20.36 -13.16 2.09
CA TYR A 12 -19.59 -12.02 1.63
C TYR A 12 -19.33 -11.04 2.77
N LEU A 13 -18.08 -10.56 2.86
CA LEU A 13 -17.75 -9.43 3.70
C LEU A 13 -17.92 -8.14 2.89
N MET A 14 -18.61 -7.16 3.42
CA MET A 14 -18.83 -5.88 2.75
C MET A 14 -18.22 -4.75 3.59
N MET A 15 -17.40 -3.90 2.96
CA MET A 15 -16.77 -2.76 3.59
C MET A 15 -16.78 -1.57 2.64
N GLY A 16 -17.14 -0.41 3.17
CA GLY A 16 -17.17 0.85 2.42
C GLY A 16 -17.75 1.97 3.27
N GLU A 17 -17.40 3.20 2.96
CA GLU A 17 -18.04 4.38 3.52
C GLU A 17 -19.12 4.86 2.55
N LEU A 18 -20.37 4.87 3.01
CA LEU A 18 -21.52 5.21 2.19
C LEU A 18 -21.83 6.70 2.24
N SER A 19 -21.79 7.35 1.08
CA SER A 19 -22.22 8.75 0.92
C SER A 19 -23.76 8.84 0.80
N LEU A 20 -24.30 10.03 1.02
CA LEU A 20 -25.75 10.29 0.97
C LEU A 20 -26.35 10.05 -0.42
N ASP A 21 -25.58 10.18 -1.48
CA ASP A 21 -25.97 9.92 -2.86
C ASP A 21 -25.92 8.42 -3.26
N GLY A 22 -25.48 7.56 -2.32
CA GLY A 22 -25.31 6.14 -2.54
C GLY A 22 -23.96 5.73 -3.10
N SER A 23 -23.03 6.67 -3.34
CA SER A 23 -21.68 6.37 -3.75
C SER A 23 -20.85 5.79 -2.60
N LEU A 24 -19.86 4.96 -2.93
CA LEU A 24 -18.95 4.33 -1.96
C LEU A 24 -17.60 5.02 -1.99
N GLN A 25 -17.18 5.53 -0.83
CA GLN A 25 -15.88 6.15 -0.64
C GLN A 25 -14.84 5.11 -0.22
N PRO A 26 -13.55 5.33 -0.56
CA PRO A 26 -12.48 4.41 -0.23
C PRO A 26 -12.28 4.28 1.28
N ILE A 27 -11.89 3.07 1.69
CA ILE A 27 -11.55 2.74 3.07
C ILE A 27 -10.05 2.58 3.26
N LYS A 28 -9.59 2.69 4.51
CA LYS A 28 -8.23 2.34 4.89
C LYS A 28 -8.16 0.89 5.32
N GLY A 29 -7.05 0.22 5.01
CA GLY A 29 -6.82 -1.14 5.48
C GLY A 29 -7.58 -2.22 4.71
N ALA A 30 -7.88 -2.03 3.43
CA ALA A 30 -8.58 -3.04 2.64
C ALA A 30 -7.79 -4.35 2.52
N LEU A 31 -6.45 -4.29 2.39
CA LEU A 31 -5.59 -5.47 2.32
C LEU A 31 -5.64 -6.34 3.59
N PRO A 32 -5.37 -5.83 4.81
CA PRO A 32 -5.48 -6.64 6.02
C PRO A 32 -6.91 -7.15 6.27
N ILE A 33 -7.94 -6.40 5.89
CA ILE A 33 -9.33 -6.84 5.96
C ILE A 33 -9.57 -8.02 5.01
N ALA A 34 -9.10 -7.97 3.77
CA ALA A 34 -9.21 -9.05 2.81
C ALA A 34 -8.47 -10.32 3.27
N ILE A 35 -7.28 -10.18 3.86
CA ILE A 35 -6.55 -11.29 4.46
C ILE A 35 -7.39 -11.94 5.55
N LYS A 36 -7.98 -11.15 6.45
CA LYS A 36 -8.81 -11.65 7.54
C LYS A 36 -10.12 -12.29 7.04
N ALA A 37 -10.73 -11.71 6.02
CA ALA A 37 -11.93 -12.30 5.39
C ALA A 37 -11.64 -13.70 4.82
N ARG A 38 -10.51 -13.89 4.14
CA ARG A 38 -10.07 -15.20 3.67
C ARG A 38 -9.85 -16.19 4.82
N GLU A 39 -9.16 -15.79 5.88
CA GLU A 39 -8.94 -16.64 7.07
C GLU A 39 -10.25 -17.09 7.73
N LEU A 40 -11.27 -16.23 7.73
CA LEU A 40 -12.59 -16.52 8.27
C LEU A 40 -13.47 -17.33 7.31
N GLY A 41 -12.99 -17.65 6.10
CA GLY A 41 -13.69 -18.49 5.15
C GLY A 41 -14.80 -17.80 4.36
N PHE A 42 -14.77 -16.46 4.23
CA PHE A 42 -15.65 -15.76 3.32
C PHE A 42 -15.35 -16.13 1.87
N GLU A 43 -16.41 -16.27 1.05
CA GLU A 43 -16.26 -16.54 -0.38
C GLU A 43 -15.78 -15.34 -1.16
N GLY A 44 -16.20 -14.15 -0.73
CA GLY A 44 -15.82 -12.91 -1.38
C GLY A 44 -15.86 -11.70 -0.45
N ILE A 45 -15.26 -10.64 -0.94
CA ILE A 45 -15.27 -9.32 -0.31
C ILE A 45 -15.76 -8.28 -1.33
N ILE A 46 -16.68 -7.42 -0.89
CA ILE A 46 -17.18 -6.29 -1.68
C ILE A 46 -16.63 -5.02 -1.06
N VAL A 47 -15.89 -4.25 -1.85
CA VAL A 47 -15.19 -3.04 -1.41
C VAL A 47 -15.38 -1.90 -2.43
N PRO A 48 -15.14 -0.64 -2.06
CA PRO A 48 -15.09 0.45 -3.03
C PRO A 48 -14.11 0.14 -4.15
N ARG A 49 -14.44 0.54 -5.38
CA ARG A 49 -13.63 0.26 -6.58
C ARG A 49 -12.17 0.65 -6.43
N GLN A 50 -11.90 1.76 -5.74
CA GLN A 50 -10.54 2.24 -5.49
C GLN A 50 -9.70 1.29 -4.60
N ASN A 51 -10.34 0.46 -3.78
CA ASN A 51 -9.68 -0.54 -2.93
C ASN A 51 -9.62 -1.93 -3.57
N ALA A 52 -10.24 -2.13 -4.73
CA ALA A 52 -10.39 -3.47 -5.30
C ALA A 52 -9.05 -4.12 -5.66
N LEU A 53 -8.10 -3.39 -6.26
CA LEU A 53 -6.78 -3.90 -6.61
C LEU A 53 -5.96 -4.24 -5.36
N GLU A 54 -6.00 -3.39 -4.34
CA GLU A 54 -5.37 -3.62 -3.05
C GLU A 54 -5.87 -4.92 -2.39
N ALA A 55 -7.19 -5.09 -2.33
CA ALA A 55 -7.81 -6.29 -1.75
C ALA A 55 -7.55 -7.55 -2.60
N ALA A 56 -7.50 -7.43 -3.94
CA ALA A 56 -7.31 -8.52 -4.88
C ALA A 56 -5.88 -9.10 -4.88
N VAL A 57 -4.93 -8.47 -4.18
CA VAL A 57 -3.63 -9.07 -3.86
C VAL A 57 -3.77 -10.39 -3.10
N VAL A 58 -4.87 -10.53 -2.33
CA VAL A 58 -5.15 -11.72 -1.54
C VAL A 58 -5.73 -12.82 -2.42
N ASN A 59 -4.98 -13.89 -2.61
CA ASN A 59 -5.44 -15.05 -3.35
C ASN A 59 -6.53 -15.83 -2.57
N GLN A 60 -7.33 -16.64 -3.28
CA GLN A 60 -8.35 -17.54 -2.71
C GLN A 60 -9.53 -16.82 -2.05
N ILE A 61 -9.78 -15.57 -2.38
CA ILE A 61 -11.01 -14.85 -2.06
C ILE A 61 -11.40 -14.03 -3.29
N GLN A 62 -12.70 -13.99 -3.62
CA GLN A 62 -13.19 -13.18 -4.72
C GLN A 62 -13.35 -11.73 -4.27
N VAL A 63 -12.79 -10.78 -5.02
CA VAL A 63 -12.85 -9.36 -4.70
C VAL A 63 -13.70 -8.63 -5.74
N TYR A 64 -14.73 -7.93 -5.28
CA TYR A 64 -15.61 -7.15 -6.11
C TYR A 64 -15.50 -5.66 -5.78
N GLY A 65 -15.04 -4.88 -6.77
CA GLY A 65 -14.98 -3.43 -6.66
C GLY A 65 -16.26 -2.79 -7.16
N VAL A 66 -16.95 -2.03 -6.32
CA VAL A 66 -18.20 -1.35 -6.62
C VAL A 66 -18.12 0.16 -6.36
N GLU A 67 -18.88 0.95 -7.10
CA GLU A 67 -18.92 2.40 -6.96
C GLU A 67 -20.13 2.89 -6.17
N ASN A 68 -21.22 2.11 -6.18
CA ASN A 68 -22.48 2.51 -5.60
C ASN A 68 -23.17 1.35 -4.88
N ILE A 69 -23.88 1.65 -3.81
CA ILE A 69 -24.65 0.67 -3.05
C ILE A 69 -25.74 -0.05 -3.89
N LYS A 70 -26.21 0.59 -4.96
CA LYS A 70 -27.19 0.01 -5.87
C LYS A 70 -26.65 -1.24 -6.56
N GLU A 71 -25.38 -1.24 -6.99
CA GLU A 71 -24.72 -2.41 -7.59
C GLU A 71 -24.73 -3.60 -6.63
N VAL A 72 -24.45 -3.34 -5.34
CA VAL A 72 -24.48 -4.37 -4.30
C VAL A 72 -25.88 -4.96 -4.12
N ILE A 73 -26.91 -4.10 -4.07
CA ILE A 73 -28.31 -4.52 -3.95
C ILE A 73 -28.75 -5.34 -5.16
N GLU A 74 -28.40 -4.91 -6.37
CA GLU A 74 -28.74 -5.60 -7.60
C GLU A 74 -28.03 -6.97 -7.71
N PHE A 75 -26.79 -7.07 -7.25
CA PHE A 75 -26.04 -8.32 -7.17
C PHE A 75 -26.72 -9.33 -6.23
N PHE A 76 -27.04 -8.92 -5.00
CA PHE A 76 -27.68 -9.83 -4.05
C PHE A 76 -29.12 -10.22 -4.46
N ASN A 77 -29.81 -9.37 -5.21
CA ASN A 77 -31.12 -9.67 -5.77
C ASN A 77 -31.08 -10.48 -7.09
N GLY A 78 -29.88 -10.84 -7.56
CA GLY A 78 -29.71 -11.61 -8.79
C GLY A 78 -30.06 -10.84 -10.08
N LYS A 79 -30.10 -9.50 -10.00
CA LYS A 79 -30.40 -8.64 -11.16
C LYS A 79 -29.16 -8.24 -11.95
N GLN A 80 -27.99 -8.26 -11.30
CA GLN A 80 -26.70 -7.93 -11.89
C GLN A 80 -25.64 -8.91 -11.38
N GLU A 81 -24.72 -9.30 -12.27
CA GLU A 81 -23.49 -10.00 -11.87
C GLU A 81 -22.36 -8.98 -11.67
N LEU A 82 -21.58 -9.19 -10.63
CA LEU A 82 -20.35 -8.43 -10.41
C LEU A 82 -19.16 -9.20 -10.99
N THR A 83 -18.29 -8.49 -11.69
CA THR A 83 -17.05 -9.09 -12.22
C THR A 83 -15.97 -9.06 -11.14
N PRO A 84 -15.35 -10.20 -10.78
CA PRO A 84 -14.26 -10.22 -9.83
C PRO A 84 -13.05 -9.43 -10.34
N THR A 85 -12.42 -8.67 -9.46
CA THR A 85 -11.14 -8.03 -9.72
C THR A 85 -10.04 -9.07 -9.57
N ILE A 86 -9.32 -9.33 -10.66
CA ILE A 86 -8.21 -10.32 -10.69
C ILE A 86 -6.91 -9.54 -10.85
N VAL A 87 -5.95 -9.83 -9.98
CA VAL A 87 -4.58 -9.25 -10.03
C VAL A 87 -3.59 -10.39 -10.13
N ASN A 88 -2.72 -10.34 -11.13
CA ASN A 88 -1.55 -11.21 -11.16
C ASN A 88 -0.44 -10.58 -10.31
N THR A 89 -0.56 -10.76 -9.01
CA THR A 89 0.31 -10.16 -8.00
C THR A 89 1.80 -10.34 -8.29
N ARG A 90 2.20 -11.50 -8.81
CA ARG A 90 3.62 -11.77 -9.12
C ARG A 90 4.09 -10.98 -10.34
N GLU A 91 3.34 -11.01 -11.43
CA GLU A 91 3.74 -10.29 -12.66
C GLU A 91 3.80 -8.78 -12.43
N GLU A 92 2.79 -8.19 -11.78
CA GLU A 92 2.78 -6.77 -11.44
C GLU A 92 3.94 -6.39 -10.51
N PHE A 93 4.21 -7.21 -9.50
CA PHE A 93 5.31 -6.99 -8.58
C PHE A 93 6.66 -6.94 -9.30
N TYR A 94 6.97 -7.93 -10.13
CA TYR A 94 8.25 -7.98 -10.83
C TYR A 94 8.37 -6.93 -11.94
N ALA A 95 7.27 -6.60 -12.62
CA ALA A 95 7.27 -5.56 -13.65
C ALA A 95 7.61 -4.17 -13.11
N GLN A 96 7.19 -3.86 -11.89
CA GLN A 96 7.41 -2.55 -11.27
C GLN A 96 8.71 -2.45 -10.46
N GLN A 97 9.35 -3.57 -10.14
CA GLN A 97 10.51 -3.64 -9.24
C GLN A 97 11.74 -2.91 -9.80
N SER A 98 11.93 -2.89 -11.10
CA SER A 98 13.12 -2.34 -11.77
C SER A 98 12.99 -0.88 -12.24
N SER A 99 11.84 -0.24 -12.05
CA SER A 99 11.62 1.15 -12.48
C SER A 99 11.84 2.11 -11.32
N PHE A 100 12.94 2.87 -11.32
CA PHE A 100 13.21 3.93 -10.34
C PHE A 100 13.05 5.29 -11.00
N ASP A 101 12.33 6.21 -10.33
CA ASP A 101 12.18 7.59 -10.80
C ASP A 101 13.46 8.40 -10.55
N LEU A 102 14.25 7.98 -9.55
CA LEU A 102 15.55 8.57 -9.19
C LEU A 102 16.60 7.45 -9.14
N ASP A 103 17.63 7.56 -9.96
CA ASP A 103 18.71 6.58 -10.01
C ASP A 103 19.98 7.15 -9.34
N PHE A 104 20.68 6.30 -8.62
CA PHE A 104 21.98 6.63 -8.04
C PHE A 104 23.03 6.96 -9.11
N ALA A 105 22.89 6.39 -10.30
CA ALA A 105 23.74 6.68 -11.46
C ALA A 105 23.65 8.14 -11.94
N ASP A 106 22.56 8.85 -11.64
CA ASP A 106 22.41 10.28 -11.99
C ASP A 106 23.37 11.19 -11.22
N VAL A 107 23.95 10.71 -10.14
CA VAL A 107 24.84 11.47 -9.27
C VAL A 107 26.22 11.61 -9.95
N LYS A 108 26.56 12.80 -10.38
CA LYS A 108 27.87 13.10 -10.97
C LYS A 108 28.89 13.45 -9.91
N GLY A 109 30.10 12.86 -9.99
CA GLY A 109 31.16 13.05 -9.01
C GLY A 109 30.83 12.43 -7.66
N GLN A 110 31.51 12.91 -6.60
CA GLN A 110 31.37 12.45 -5.20
C GLN A 110 31.65 10.95 -5.01
N GLU A 111 32.63 10.42 -5.69
CA GLU A 111 32.91 8.96 -5.75
C GLU A 111 33.14 8.34 -4.37
N ASN A 112 33.80 9.04 -3.45
CA ASN A 112 34.02 8.56 -2.07
C ASN A 112 32.70 8.44 -1.29
N VAL A 113 31.77 9.40 -1.48
CA VAL A 113 30.45 9.39 -0.82
C VAL A 113 29.59 8.29 -1.41
N LYS A 114 29.58 8.15 -2.74
CA LYS A 114 28.89 7.05 -3.43
C LYS A 114 29.38 5.70 -2.90
N ARG A 115 30.67 5.50 -2.83
CA ARG A 115 31.26 4.25 -2.32
C ARG A 115 30.87 3.97 -0.87
N ALA A 116 30.87 4.98 -0.02
CA ALA A 116 30.43 4.84 1.36
C ALA A 116 28.93 4.44 1.44
N LEU A 117 28.08 5.01 0.59
CA LEU A 117 26.66 4.67 0.50
C LEU A 117 26.42 3.25 -0.03
N GLU A 118 27.21 2.81 -1.03
CA GLU A 118 27.17 1.42 -1.52
C GLU A 118 27.52 0.41 -0.43
N VAL A 119 28.60 0.67 0.31
CA VAL A 119 29.03 -0.21 1.43
C VAL A 119 27.95 -0.25 2.50
N ALA A 120 27.38 0.89 2.84
CA ALA A 120 26.32 0.96 3.84
C ALA A 120 25.04 0.28 3.39
N ALA A 121 24.65 0.43 2.11
CA ALA A 121 23.52 -0.27 1.53
C ALA A 121 23.70 -1.79 1.52
N ALA A 122 24.90 -2.25 1.13
CA ALA A 122 25.24 -3.68 1.09
C ALA A 122 25.28 -4.32 2.50
N GLY A 123 25.68 -3.55 3.52
CA GLY A 123 25.79 -4.02 4.90
C GLY A 123 24.57 -3.72 5.78
N GLY A 124 23.55 -3.03 5.27
CA GLY A 124 22.40 -2.60 6.08
C GLY A 124 22.78 -1.63 7.20
N HIS A 125 23.79 -0.78 6.96
CA HIS A 125 24.33 0.13 7.98
C HIS A 125 23.57 1.45 8.06
N ASN A 126 23.47 1.99 9.27
CA ASN A 126 23.05 3.37 9.47
C ASN A 126 24.10 4.34 8.94
N ILE A 127 23.65 5.46 8.37
CA ILE A 127 24.53 6.47 7.76
C ILE A 127 24.20 7.83 8.32
N ILE A 128 25.24 8.63 8.53
CA ILE A 128 25.12 10.07 8.78
C ILE A 128 25.83 10.84 7.67
N LEU A 129 25.14 11.80 7.06
CA LEU A 129 25.69 12.69 6.04
C LEU A 129 25.88 14.08 6.63
N ILE A 130 27.12 14.51 6.77
CA ILE A 130 27.51 15.83 7.31
C ILE A 130 28.08 16.68 6.18
N GLY A 131 27.66 17.93 6.08
CA GLY A 131 28.16 18.86 5.06
C GLY A 131 27.35 20.15 5.02
N ALA A 132 27.85 21.15 4.30
CA ALA A 132 27.21 22.44 4.13
C ALA A 132 25.82 22.33 3.46
N PRO A 133 24.91 23.30 3.66
CA PRO A 133 23.69 23.42 2.86
C PRO A 133 24.03 23.41 1.37
N GLY A 134 23.22 22.72 0.55
CA GLY A 134 23.46 22.62 -0.90
C GLY A 134 24.51 21.59 -1.34
N SER A 135 25.18 20.86 -0.43
CA SER A 135 26.18 19.85 -0.80
C SER A 135 25.63 18.53 -1.36
N GLY A 136 24.32 18.44 -1.59
CA GLY A 136 23.71 17.28 -2.23
C GLY A 136 23.30 16.13 -1.29
N LYS A 137 23.36 16.30 0.04
CA LYS A 137 23.03 15.24 1.03
C LYS A 137 21.64 14.63 0.81
N SER A 138 20.60 15.46 0.74
CA SER A 138 19.22 14.99 0.52
C SER A 138 19.03 14.37 -0.87
N MET A 139 19.74 14.87 -1.88
CA MET A 139 19.74 14.31 -3.22
C MET A 139 20.30 12.89 -3.24
N LEU A 140 21.42 12.65 -2.55
CA LEU A 140 22.03 11.32 -2.38
C LEU A 140 21.11 10.38 -1.58
N ALA A 141 20.59 10.86 -0.45
CA ALA A 141 19.71 10.07 0.40
C ALA A 141 18.45 9.58 -0.34
N LYS A 142 17.82 10.45 -1.14
CA LYS A 142 16.63 10.09 -1.96
C LYS A 142 16.90 9.04 -3.03
N ARG A 143 18.15 8.85 -3.42
CA ARG A 143 18.57 7.84 -4.40
C ARG A 143 19.05 6.53 -3.76
N LEU A 144 19.21 6.50 -2.44
CA LEU A 144 19.62 5.28 -1.74
C LEU A 144 18.75 4.07 -2.03
N PRO A 145 17.42 4.18 -2.15
CA PRO A 145 16.57 3.04 -2.49
C PRO A 145 16.93 2.35 -3.81
N SER A 146 17.50 3.08 -4.79
CA SER A 146 17.87 2.50 -6.09
C SER A 146 19.06 1.53 -6.04
N ILE A 147 19.88 1.59 -4.98
CA ILE A 147 21.02 0.70 -4.76
C ILE A 147 20.79 -0.33 -3.65
N LEU A 148 19.66 -0.27 -2.96
CA LEU A 148 19.28 -1.30 -1.99
C LEU A 148 18.81 -2.58 -2.71
N PRO A 149 18.98 -3.77 -2.09
CA PRO A 149 18.39 -4.99 -2.62
C PRO A 149 16.88 -4.80 -2.85
N PRO A 150 16.32 -5.34 -3.93
CA PRO A 150 14.89 -5.24 -4.19
C PRO A 150 14.09 -5.91 -3.07
N LEU A 151 12.85 -5.44 -2.85
CA LEU A 151 11.93 -6.08 -1.90
C LEU A 151 11.66 -7.52 -2.31
N SER A 152 11.62 -8.43 -1.37
CA SER A 152 10.97 -9.72 -1.55
C SER A 152 9.45 -9.55 -1.57
N LEU A 153 8.73 -10.54 -2.08
CA LEU A 153 7.26 -10.51 -2.06
C LEU A 153 6.70 -10.42 -0.63
N GLY A 154 7.35 -11.07 0.33
CA GLY A 154 6.98 -11.00 1.75
C GLY A 154 7.13 -9.60 2.33
N GLU A 155 8.30 -8.98 2.14
CA GLU A 155 8.56 -7.59 2.55
C GLU A 155 7.60 -6.61 1.89
N SER A 156 7.34 -6.78 0.58
CA SER A 156 6.36 -5.99 -0.17
C SER A 156 4.97 -6.07 0.46
N LEU A 157 4.51 -7.27 0.82
CA LEU A 157 3.22 -7.47 1.46
C LEU A 157 3.13 -6.79 2.83
N GLU A 158 4.19 -6.90 3.64
CA GLU A 158 4.25 -6.23 4.95
C GLU A 158 4.22 -4.72 4.81
N THR A 159 5.04 -4.17 3.94
CA THR A 159 5.08 -2.74 3.63
C THR A 159 3.72 -2.26 3.14
N THR A 160 3.09 -3.00 2.23
CA THR A 160 1.76 -2.66 1.70
C THR A 160 0.69 -2.65 2.78
N LYS A 161 0.70 -3.61 3.73
CA LYS A 161 -0.22 -3.61 4.88
C LYS A 161 -0.11 -2.34 5.72
N ILE A 162 1.11 -1.89 6.02
CA ILE A 162 1.36 -0.67 6.81
C ILE A 162 0.81 0.55 6.07
N HIS A 163 1.12 0.70 4.78
CA HIS A 163 0.63 1.81 3.96
C HIS A 163 -0.88 1.78 3.75
N SER A 164 -1.47 0.60 3.65
CA SER A 164 -2.92 0.38 3.57
C SER A 164 -3.63 0.94 4.82
N VAL A 165 -3.21 0.53 6.01
CA VAL A 165 -3.76 1.01 7.30
C VAL A 165 -3.56 2.52 7.45
N ALA A 166 -2.43 3.06 7.02
CA ALA A 166 -2.17 4.49 7.03
C ALA A 166 -3.00 5.28 6.01
N GLY A 167 -3.67 4.62 5.06
CA GLY A 167 -4.36 5.26 3.94
C GLY A 167 -3.40 6.00 3.00
N ARG A 168 -2.20 5.46 2.82
CA ARG A 168 -1.12 6.04 1.99
C ARG A 168 -0.86 5.28 0.69
N LEU A 169 -1.66 4.26 0.39
CA LEU A 169 -1.62 3.63 -0.93
C LEU A 169 -2.19 4.58 -1.97
N GLN A 170 -1.52 4.67 -3.10
CA GLN A 170 -2.06 5.40 -4.25
C GLN A 170 -3.25 4.62 -4.83
N ASN A 171 -4.20 5.34 -5.39
CA ASN A 171 -5.33 4.71 -6.10
C ASN A 171 -4.80 3.76 -7.18
N ASN A 172 -5.41 2.59 -7.28
CA ASN A 172 -5.02 1.54 -8.22
C ASN A 172 -3.64 0.89 -7.98
N THR A 173 -3.11 0.92 -6.76
CA THR A 173 -1.89 0.19 -6.41
C THR A 173 -2.27 -1.14 -5.73
N GLY A 174 -1.81 -2.26 -6.28
CA GLY A 174 -1.94 -3.58 -5.65
C GLY A 174 -0.90 -3.79 -4.55
N LEU A 175 0.39 -3.88 -4.94
CA LEU A 175 1.52 -4.03 -4.02
C LEU A 175 2.53 -2.90 -4.17
N ILE A 176 3.15 -2.52 -3.06
CA ILE A 176 4.34 -1.67 -3.07
C ILE A 176 5.53 -2.54 -3.48
N SER A 177 6.11 -2.27 -4.64
CA SER A 177 7.22 -3.03 -5.23
C SER A 177 8.59 -2.40 -4.99
N LYS A 178 8.62 -1.14 -4.55
CA LYS A 178 9.84 -0.35 -4.29
C LYS A 178 9.99 -0.07 -2.81
N ARG A 179 11.23 -0.02 -2.32
CA ARG A 179 11.50 0.37 -0.93
C ARG A 179 11.03 1.80 -0.68
N PRO A 180 10.22 2.06 0.34
CA PRO A 180 9.72 3.40 0.63
C PRO A 180 10.86 4.27 1.16
N PHE A 181 10.96 5.50 0.63
CA PHE A 181 11.82 6.54 1.17
C PHE A 181 10.97 7.59 1.89
N ARG A 182 11.31 7.90 3.14
CA ARG A 182 10.63 8.92 3.94
C ARG A 182 11.61 10.03 4.28
N ASP A 183 11.15 11.27 4.10
CA ASP A 183 11.93 12.50 4.34
C ASP A 183 11.12 13.44 5.24
N PRO A 184 10.95 13.07 6.53
CA PRO A 184 10.16 13.87 7.45
C PRO A 184 10.84 15.21 7.75
N HIS A 185 10.05 16.28 7.83
CA HIS A 185 10.56 17.58 8.17
C HIS A 185 11.14 17.58 9.59
N HIS A 186 12.21 18.35 9.86
CA HIS A 186 12.88 18.41 11.16
C HIS A 186 11.98 18.90 12.31
N THR A 187 10.84 19.55 12.02
CA THR A 187 9.85 20.00 13.03
C THR A 187 8.71 18.98 13.23
N ILE A 188 8.83 17.78 12.69
CA ILE A 188 7.79 16.75 12.85
C ILE A 188 7.55 16.45 14.33
N SER A 189 6.28 16.27 14.72
CA SER A 189 5.97 15.89 16.10
C SER A 189 6.37 14.44 16.39
N THR A 190 6.61 14.12 17.66
CA THR A 190 6.93 12.76 18.10
C THR A 190 5.84 11.77 17.66
N VAL A 191 4.56 12.12 17.81
CA VAL A 191 3.43 11.26 17.40
C VAL A 191 3.42 11.03 15.89
N ALA A 192 3.71 12.05 15.09
CA ALA A 192 3.79 11.87 13.64
C ALA A 192 5.01 11.02 13.22
N MET A 193 6.11 11.06 13.99
CA MET A 193 7.30 10.24 13.75
C MET A 193 7.08 8.78 14.14
N THR A 194 6.61 8.51 15.35
CA THR A 194 6.50 7.16 15.92
C THR A 194 5.14 6.49 15.69
N GLY A 195 4.13 7.27 15.37
CA GLY A 195 2.75 6.83 15.31
C GLY A 195 2.03 6.96 16.66
N GLY A 196 0.76 6.64 16.70
CA GLY A 196 -0.12 6.72 17.87
C GLY A 196 -1.26 7.70 17.69
N GLY A 197 -1.68 8.36 18.78
CA GLY A 197 -2.83 9.25 18.84
C GLY A 197 -4.07 8.55 19.41
N SER A 198 -5.19 9.29 19.54
CA SER A 198 -6.47 8.76 20.03
C SER A 198 -7.02 7.63 19.14
N TYR A 199 -6.79 7.74 17.85
CA TYR A 199 -6.96 6.68 16.85
C TYR A 199 -5.57 6.31 16.33
N PRO A 200 -4.95 5.24 16.83
CA PRO A 200 -3.57 4.90 16.49
C PRO A 200 -3.36 4.81 14.97
N GLN A 201 -2.41 5.59 14.46
CA GLN A 201 -2.01 5.59 13.06
C GLN A 201 -0.51 5.29 12.95
N PRO A 202 -0.06 4.58 11.90
CA PRO A 202 1.37 4.41 11.63
C PRO A 202 2.06 5.77 11.45
N GLY A 203 3.23 5.95 12.09
CA GLY A 203 4.08 7.12 11.91
C GLY A 203 5.08 6.95 10.76
N GLU A 204 5.92 7.98 10.55
CA GLU A 204 6.92 7.99 9.47
C GLU A 204 7.92 6.83 9.59
N ILE A 205 8.29 6.41 10.82
CA ILE A 205 9.15 5.24 11.04
C ILE A 205 8.48 3.97 10.50
N SER A 206 7.20 3.76 10.80
CA SER A 206 6.47 2.60 10.29
C SER A 206 6.30 2.65 8.76
N LEU A 207 6.09 3.84 8.19
CA LEU A 207 5.97 4.05 6.74
C LEU A 207 7.30 3.87 6.00
N ALA A 208 8.44 3.92 6.69
CA ALA A 208 9.77 3.64 6.16
C ALA A 208 10.19 2.16 6.32
N HIS A 209 9.28 1.28 6.75
CA HIS A 209 9.56 -0.14 6.95
C HIS A 209 9.98 -0.82 5.65
N ASN A 210 11.07 -1.61 5.71
CA ASN A 210 11.77 -2.23 4.58
C ASN A 210 12.37 -1.18 3.64
#